data_21b6d1894f79fd1c29012119ff6ed399
#
_entry.id   21b6d1894f79fd1c29012119ff6ed399
#
_cell.length_a   1.000
_cell.length_b   1.000
_cell.length_c   1.000
_cell.angle_alpha   90.00
_cell.angle_beta   90.00
_cell.angle_gamma   90.00
#
_symmetry.space_group_name_H-M   'P 1'
#
loop_
_entity.id
_entity.type
_entity.pdbx_description
1 polymer ?
#
loop_
_entity_poly.entity_id
_entity_poly.type
_entity_poly.pdbx_seq_one_letter_code
_entity_poly.pdbx_strand_id
1 'polypeptide(L)'
;MQTATSDAAGDARNLWNSEMDSETKEALDGFVDLSLITEVLYPVKSGKEATVFACRAHPGTGAEFLAAKVYKHIRDRSFRNDAVYQENRTQMYHNTRVRRAYENGSEFGLEVHFMLWVGQEWEHLTKLHGAGVYVPTPVKQAGRAILMEFYGDENGPCPMLHHADLTRQLAQDAWRLIKANIEMMLQANFVHGDLSPYNIMIDSSDPGDMVRIIDLPQAVDARFNPSAHDLLLRDVETTFRWFEKRGVRDNAKGFTSDLWRRWKRAEL
;
A
#
# COMPACT_ATOMS: atom_id res chain seq x y z
N MET A 1 -40.32 -11.75 9.21
CA MET A 1 -39.99 -10.85 8.12
C MET A 1 -38.50 -10.68 8.06
N GLN A 2 -37.78 -11.77 7.75
CA GLN A 2 -36.31 -11.87 7.71
C GLN A 2 -35.96 -12.89 6.61
N THR A 3 -35.82 -12.45 5.35
CA THR A 3 -35.27 -13.31 4.27
C THR A 3 -34.88 -12.53 3.00
N ALA A 4 -34.77 -11.19 3.06
CA ALA A 4 -34.49 -10.41 1.84
C ALA A 4 -33.04 -9.89 1.70
N THR A 5 -32.18 -10.09 2.69
CA THR A 5 -30.78 -9.57 2.66
C THR A 5 -29.74 -10.58 2.17
N SER A 6 -30.06 -11.87 2.14
CA SER A 6 -29.14 -12.94 1.70
C SER A 6 -29.00 -13.04 0.18
N ASP A 7 -30.08 -12.79 -0.59
CA ASP A 7 -30.05 -12.96 -2.04
C ASP A 7 -29.36 -11.81 -2.79
N ALA A 8 -29.45 -10.58 -2.31
CA ALA A 8 -28.79 -9.44 -2.94
C ALA A 8 -27.25 -9.49 -2.82
N ALA A 9 -26.73 -10.02 -1.73
CA ALA A 9 -25.30 -10.23 -1.56
C ALA A 9 -24.77 -11.40 -2.42
N GLY A 10 -25.60 -12.44 -2.64
CA GLY A 10 -25.30 -13.56 -3.54
C GLY A 10 -25.27 -13.14 -5.01
N ASP A 11 -26.21 -12.31 -5.43
CA ASP A 11 -26.27 -11.77 -6.80
C ASP A 11 -25.09 -10.81 -7.10
N ALA A 12 -24.73 -9.94 -6.17
CA ALA A 12 -23.57 -9.06 -6.32
C ALA A 12 -22.26 -9.85 -6.42
N ARG A 13 -22.10 -10.94 -5.65
CA ARG A 13 -20.92 -11.84 -5.72
C ARG A 13 -20.79 -12.52 -7.09
N ASN A 14 -21.89 -12.91 -7.70
CA ASN A 14 -21.87 -13.58 -9.01
C ASN A 14 -21.52 -12.61 -10.15
N LEU A 15 -21.91 -11.33 -10.04
CA LEU A 15 -21.67 -10.34 -11.08
C LEU A 15 -20.17 -10.00 -11.23
N TRP A 16 -19.46 -9.66 -10.15
CA TRP A 16 -18.03 -9.30 -10.27
C TRP A 16 -17.14 -10.52 -10.57
N ASN A 17 -17.53 -11.72 -10.15
CA ASN A 17 -16.80 -12.96 -10.43
C ASN A 17 -16.90 -13.36 -11.92
N SER A 18 -18.01 -13.01 -12.60
CA SER A 18 -18.16 -13.23 -14.04
C SER A 18 -17.43 -12.18 -14.89
N GLU A 19 -17.13 -11.01 -14.34
CA GLU A 19 -16.40 -9.94 -15.01
C GLU A 19 -14.88 -9.98 -14.75
N MET A 20 -14.42 -10.87 -13.85
CA MET A 20 -13.01 -11.00 -13.51
C MET A 20 -12.24 -11.65 -14.66
N ASP A 21 -11.15 -11.01 -15.08
CA ASP A 21 -10.25 -11.59 -16.07
C ASP A 21 -9.58 -12.88 -15.57
N SER A 22 -9.24 -13.78 -16.51
CA SER A 22 -8.70 -15.11 -16.18
C SER A 22 -7.42 -15.06 -15.37
N GLU A 23 -6.58 -14.05 -15.61
CA GLU A 23 -5.29 -13.91 -14.93
C GLU A 23 -5.49 -13.42 -13.48
N THR A 24 -6.45 -12.53 -13.22
CA THR A 24 -6.83 -12.13 -11.86
C THR A 24 -7.36 -13.31 -11.07
N LYS A 25 -8.19 -14.14 -11.72
CA LYS A 25 -8.72 -15.35 -11.11
C LYS A 25 -7.60 -16.33 -10.77
N GLU A 26 -6.69 -16.61 -11.70
CA GLU A 26 -5.54 -17.51 -11.47
C GLU A 26 -4.66 -17.03 -10.29
N ALA A 27 -4.41 -15.71 -10.19
CA ALA A 27 -3.65 -15.15 -9.09
C ALA A 27 -4.33 -15.34 -7.72
N LEU A 28 -5.66 -15.24 -7.65
CA LEU A 28 -6.44 -15.45 -6.44
C LEU A 28 -6.58 -16.94 -6.10
N ASP A 29 -6.82 -17.80 -7.10
CA ASP A 29 -6.88 -19.26 -6.96
C ASP A 29 -5.54 -19.79 -6.39
N GLY A 30 -4.41 -19.20 -6.77
CA GLY A 30 -3.10 -19.53 -6.18
C GLY A 30 -3.03 -19.35 -4.65
N PHE A 31 -3.75 -18.40 -4.08
CA PHE A 31 -3.84 -18.25 -2.62
C PHE A 31 -4.79 -19.26 -1.97
N VAL A 32 -5.83 -19.71 -2.69
CA VAL A 32 -6.71 -20.80 -2.27
C VAL A 32 -5.93 -22.12 -2.24
N ASP A 33 -5.18 -22.43 -3.29
CA ASP A 33 -4.35 -23.63 -3.41
C ASP A 33 -3.29 -23.71 -2.30
N LEU A 34 -2.76 -22.55 -1.89
CA LEU A 34 -1.82 -22.44 -0.77
C LEU A 34 -2.51 -22.51 0.61
N SER A 35 -3.84 -22.69 0.67
CA SER A 35 -4.62 -22.67 1.90
C SER A 35 -4.40 -21.40 2.74
N LEU A 36 -4.29 -20.25 2.10
CA LEU A 36 -4.17 -18.94 2.75
C LEU A 36 -5.52 -18.22 2.82
N ILE A 37 -6.36 -18.41 1.81
CA ILE A 37 -7.75 -17.92 1.78
C ILE A 37 -8.69 -19.05 1.42
N THR A 38 -9.95 -18.93 1.79
CA THR A 38 -11.02 -19.90 1.46
C THR A 38 -12.00 -19.35 0.43
N GLU A 39 -12.14 -18.04 0.36
CA GLU A 39 -13.12 -17.38 -0.50
C GLU A 39 -12.69 -15.94 -0.82
N VAL A 40 -12.92 -15.49 -2.05
CA VAL A 40 -12.84 -14.08 -2.44
C VAL A 40 -14.23 -13.45 -2.26
N LEU A 41 -14.33 -12.43 -1.40
CA LEU A 41 -15.61 -11.87 -0.98
C LEU A 41 -16.11 -10.78 -1.93
N TYR A 42 -15.30 -9.75 -2.16
CA TYR A 42 -15.64 -8.62 -3.04
C TYR A 42 -14.42 -7.77 -3.38
N PRO A 43 -14.46 -7.00 -4.48
CA PRO A 43 -13.43 -5.99 -4.76
C PRO A 43 -13.63 -4.77 -3.84
N VAL A 44 -12.62 -4.44 -3.05
CA VAL A 44 -12.61 -3.27 -2.15
C VAL A 44 -12.38 -1.99 -2.94
N LYS A 45 -11.39 -2.02 -3.84
CA LYS A 45 -10.98 -0.86 -4.63
C LYS A 45 -10.32 -1.33 -5.92
N SER A 46 -10.79 -0.79 -7.05
CA SER A 46 -10.13 -0.97 -8.34
C SER A 46 -9.47 0.34 -8.75
N GLY A 47 -8.14 0.35 -8.76
CA GLY A 47 -7.32 1.47 -9.22
C GLY A 47 -6.79 1.26 -10.65
N LYS A 48 -5.94 2.17 -11.11
CA LYS A 48 -5.27 2.06 -12.42
C LYS A 48 -4.23 0.93 -12.45
N GLU A 49 -3.59 0.64 -11.32
CA GLU A 49 -2.45 -0.28 -11.23
C GLU A 49 -2.83 -1.66 -10.68
N ALA A 50 -3.79 -1.71 -9.77
CA ALA A 50 -4.21 -2.94 -9.10
C ALA A 50 -5.67 -2.88 -8.68
N THR A 51 -6.25 -4.05 -8.44
CA THR A 51 -7.51 -4.22 -7.72
C THR A 51 -7.22 -4.91 -6.39
N VAL A 52 -7.79 -4.40 -5.31
CA VAL A 52 -7.72 -5.00 -3.98
C VAL A 52 -9.01 -5.74 -3.71
N PHE A 53 -8.91 -7.00 -3.32
CA PHE A 53 -10.03 -7.87 -2.96
C PHE A 53 -10.02 -8.16 -1.48
N ALA A 54 -11.19 -8.12 -0.84
CA ALA A 54 -11.39 -8.71 0.48
C ALA A 54 -11.57 -10.22 0.33
N CYS A 55 -10.87 -10.98 1.14
CA CYS A 55 -10.88 -12.43 1.12
C CYS A 55 -11.15 -12.97 2.52
N ARG A 56 -11.90 -14.06 2.61
CA ARG A 56 -12.00 -14.82 3.84
C ARG A 56 -10.71 -15.62 4.03
N ALA A 57 -10.06 -15.38 5.14
CA ALA A 57 -8.81 -16.09 5.46
C ALA A 57 -9.05 -17.58 5.76
N HIS A 58 -8.08 -18.40 5.47
CA HIS A 58 -8.09 -19.78 5.94
C HIS A 58 -7.84 -19.80 7.47
N PRO A 59 -8.55 -20.64 8.25
CA PRO A 59 -8.40 -20.66 9.72
C PRO A 59 -6.96 -20.84 10.21
N GLY A 60 -6.12 -21.51 9.43
CA GLY A 60 -4.69 -21.71 9.75
C GLY A 60 -3.85 -20.44 9.73
N THR A 61 -4.35 -19.31 9.19
CA THR A 61 -3.63 -18.03 9.18
C THR A 61 -3.78 -17.24 10.47
N GLY A 62 -4.78 -17.56 11.29
CA GLY A 62 -5.11 -16.83 12.51
C GLY A 62 -5.86 -15.51 12.28
N ALA A 63 -6.11 -15.12 11.02
CA ALA A 63 -6.90 -13.96 10.65
C ALA A 63 -8.32 -14.37 10.24
N GLU A 64 -9.28 -13.45 10.30
CA GLU A 64 -10.62 -13.64 9.75
C GLU A 64 -10.69 -13.21 8.29
N PHE A 65 -10.07 -12.08 7.96
CA PHE A 65 -10.04 -11.51 6.62
C PHE A 65 -8.60 -11.20 6.20
N LEU A 66 -8.34 -11.30 4.90
CA LEU A 66 -7.11 -10.87 4.25
C LEU A 66 -7.43 -10.03 3.02
N ALA A 67 -6.50 -9.15 2.65
CA ALA A 67 -6.58 -8.35 1.44
C ALA A 67 -5.64 -8.91 0.37
N ALA A 68 -6.17 -9.20 -0.81
CA ALA A 68 -5.40 -9.59 -1.97
C ALA A 68 -5.29 -8.42 -2.95
N LYS A 69 -4.10 -7.82 -3.08
CA LYS A 69 -3.80 -6.78 -4.06
C LYS A 69 -3.28 -7.44 -5.33
N VAL A 70 -4.13 -7.48 -6.37
CA VAL A 70 -3.81 -8.10 -7.67
C VAL A 70 -3.52 -6.99 -8.68
N TYR A 71 -2.32 -7.02 -9.25
CA TYR A 71 -1.86 -6.00 -10.19
C TYR A 71 -2.37 -6.27 -11.59
N LYS A 72 -2.84 -5.20 -12.26
CA LYS A 72 -3.29 -5.25 -13.66
C LYS A 72 -2.12 -5.41 -14.61
N HIS A 73 -2.35 -6.10 -15.72
CA HIS A 73 -1.30 -6.29 -16.73
C HIS A 73 -0.78 -4.95 -17.25
N ILE A 74 0.50 -4.92 -17.62
CA ILE A 74 1.19 -3.71 -18.09
C ILE A 74 0.54 -3.07 -19.32
N ARG A 75 -0.13 -3.87 -20.17
CA ARG A 75 -0.87 -3.41 -21.35
C ARG A 75 -2.10 -2.55 -21.01
N ASP A 76 -2.68 -2.76 -19.83
CA ASP A 76 -3.89 -2.08 -19.38
C ASP A 76 -3.59 -0.77 -18.63
N ARG A 77 -2.31 -0.42 -18.50
CA ARG A 77 -1.82 0.75 -17.78
C ARG A 77 -1.45 1.88 -18.73
N SER A 78 -2.00 3.06 -18.52
CA SER A 78 -1.56 4.26 -19.22
C SER A 78 -0.33 4.87 -18.52
N PHE A 79 0.87 4.46 -18.90
CA PHE A 79 2.16 4.96 -18.36
C PHE A 79 2.49 6.39 -18.83
N ARG A 80 1.61 7.36 -18.69
CA ARG A 80 1.86 8.71 -19.24
C ARG A 80 2.59 9.70 -18.30
N ASN A 81 2.86 9.36 -17.02
CA ASN A 81 3.46 10.33 -16.07
C ASN A 81 4.58 9.74 -15.19
N ASP A 82 5.47 8.95 -15.75
CA ASP A 82 6.45 8.16 -14.99
C ASP A 82 7.86 8.77 -14.88
N ALA A 83 8.05 10.08 -14.98
CA ALA A 83 9.39 10.68 -14.91
C ALA A 83 10.09 10.42 -13.55
N VAL A 84 9.36 10.47 -12.43
CA VAL A 84 9.89 10.14 -11.08
C VAL A 84 10.17 8.66 -10.93
N TYR A 85 9.38 7.81 -11.63
CA TYR A 85 9.62 6.36 -11.71
C TYR A 85 10.88 6.00 -12.49
N GLN A 86 11.30 6.82 -13.45
CA GLN A 86 12.44 6.51 -14.32
C GLN A 86 13.79 6.69 -13.63
N GLU A 87 13.94 7.64 -12.70
CA GLU A 87 15.19 7.85 -11.97
C GLU A 87 15.57 6.71 -11.03
N ASN A 88 14.59 6.05 -10.39
CA ASN A 88 14.83 4.89 -9.53
C ASN A 88 15.05 3.59 -10.31
N ARG A 89 14.64 3.52 -11.58
CA ARG A 89 14.64 2.31 -12.42
C ARG A 89 16.02 1.85 -12.86
N THR A 90 16.97 2.75 -13.03
CA THR A 90 18.34 2.40 -13.46
C THR A 90 19.04 1.49 -12.45
N GLN A 91 18.66 1.52 -11.19
CA GLN A 91 19.23 0.68 -10.13
C GLN A 91 18.60 -0.72 -10.05
N MET A 92 17.39 -0.92 -10.60
CA MET A 92 16.68 -2.21 -10.57
C MET A 92 17.26 -3.26 -11.53
N TYR A 93 17.98 -2.84 -12.58
CA TYR A 93 18.47 -3.76 -13.59
C TYR A 93 19.94 -4.12 -13.36
N HIS A 94 20.21 -5.14 -12.55
CA HIS A 94 21.53 -5.76 -12.48
C HIS A 94 21.91 -6.53 -13.78
N ASN A 95 20.92 -6.81 -14.64
CA ASN A 95 21.14 -7.57 -15.88
C ASN A 95 20.93 -6.67 -17.11
N THR A 96 22.03 -6.41 -17.84
CA THR A 96 22.04 -5.58 -19.06
C THR A 96 21.10 -6.11 -20.16
N ARG A 97 20.85 -7.44 -20.21
CA ARG A 97 19.97 -8.07 -21.19
C ARG A 97 18.50 -7.76 -20.93
N VAL A 98 18.09 -7.80 -19.65
CA VAL A 98 16.73 -7.44 -19.22
C VAL A 98 16.48 -5.96 -19.46
N ARG A 99 17.44 -5.08 -19.11
CA ARG A 99 17.35 -3.65 -19.37
C ARG A 99 17.14 -3.36 -20.86
N ARG A 100 17.94 -3.95 -21.76
CA ARG A 100 17.78 -3.77 -23.21
C ARG A 100 16.44 -4.29 -23.73
N ALA A 101 15.95 -5.44 -23.21
CA ALA A 101 14.67 -5.99 -23.61
C ALA A 101 13.51 -5.05 -23.20
N TYR A 102 13.59 -4.42 -22.05
CA TYR A 102 12.64 -3.41 -21.60
C TYR A 102 12.72 -2.12 -22.44
N GLU A 103 13.93 -1.58 -22.64
CA GLU A 103 14.18 -0.38 -23.45
C GLU A 103 13.66 -0.54 -24.89
N ASN A 104 13.73 -1.76 -25.44
CA ASN A 104 13.20 -2.11 -26.76
C ASN A 104 11.69 -2.40 -26.77
N GLY A 105 11.00 -2.32 -25.64
CA GLY A 105 9.55 -2.57 -25.51
C GLY A 105 9.14 -4.01 -25.82
N SER A 106 10.05 -4.99 -25.69
CA SER A 106 9.70 -6.39 -25.91
C SER A 106 8.73 -6.88 -24.83
N GLU A 107 7.80 -7.77 -25.20
CA GLU A 107 6.83 -8.37 -24.29
C GLU A 107 7.51 -9.01 -23.07
N PHE A 108 8.56 -9.75 -23.29
CA PHE A 108 9.41 -10.31 -22.23
C PHE A 108 10.01 -9.25 -21.32
N GLY A 109 10.54 -8.16 -21.89
CA GLY A 109 11.11 -7.06 -21.09
C GLY A 109 10.09 -6.34 -20.23
N LEU A 110 8.89 -6.13 -20.77
CA LEU A 110 7.76 -5.54 -20.06
C LEU A 110 7.28 -6.45 -18.93
N GLU A 111 7.16 -7.76 -19.16
CA GLU A 111 6.73 -8.73 -18.14
C GLU A 111 7.74 -8.82 -16.99
N VAL A 112 9.03 -8.96 -17.30
CA VAL A 112 10.08 -8.99 -16.26
C VAL A 112 10.10 -7.70 -15.46
N HIS A 113 9.95 -6.54 -16.11
CA HIS A 113 9.87 -5.25 -15.42
C HIS A 113 8.69 -5.20 -14.45
N PHE A 114 7.54 -5.68 -14.90
CA PHE A 114 6.33 -5.76 -14.11
C PHE A 114 6.50 -6.63 -12.86
N MET A 115 7.07 -7.82 -13.02
CA MET A 115 7.33 -8.73 -11.90
C MET A 115 8.33 -8.15 -10.90
N LEU A 116 9.37 -7.45 -11.37
CA LEU A 116 10.32 -6.74 -10.51
C LEU A 116 9.62 -5.63 -9.70
N TRP A 117 8.69 -4.91 -10.32
CA TRP A 117 7.94 -3.84 -9.66
C TRP A 117 7.01 -4.39 -8.56
N VAL A 118 6.27 -5.48 -8.82
CA VAL A 118 5.46 -6.16 -7.79
C VAL A 118 6.36 -6.68 -6.66
N GLY A 119 7.49 -7.30 -7.01
CA GLY A 119 8.47 -7.79 -6.05
C GLY A 119 9.07 -6.67 -5.18
N GLN A 120 9.27 -5.49 -5.73
CA GLN A 120 9.76 -4.33 -4.98
C GLN A 120 8.74 -3.84 -3.94
N GLU A 121 7.45 -3.75 -4.30
CA GLU A 121 6.42 -3.38 -3.31
C GLU A 121 6.34 -4.42 -2.19
N TRP A 122 6.41 -5.71 -2.52
CA TRP A 122 6.48 -6.77 -1.52
C TRP A 122 7.68 -6.63 -0.59
N GLU A 123 8.86 -6.33 -1.15
CA GLU A 123 10.09 -6.12 -0.39
C GLU A 123 9.96 -4.91 0.55
N HIS A 124 9.43 -3.78 0.06
CA HIS A 124 9.18 -2.59 0.86
C HIS A 124 8.20 -2.87 2.00
N LEU A 125 7.07 -3.52 1.70
CA LEU A 125 6.06 -3.89 2.70
C LEU A 125 6.68 -4.78 3.80
N THR A 126 7.42 -5.81 3.41
CA THR A 126 8.05 -6.75 4.34
C THR A 126 9.11 -6.07 5.22
N LYS A 127 9.97 -5.24 4.62
CA LYS A 127 11.02 -4.51 5.35
C LYS A 127 10.42 -3.50 6.33
N LEU A 128 9.44 -2.72 5.91
CA LEU A 128 8.80 -1.71 6.75
C LEU A 128 8.00 -2.35 7.89
N HIS A 129 7.26 -3.42 7.60
CA HIS A 129 6.58 -4.20 8.65
C HIS A 129 7.60 -4.76 9.66
N GLY A 130 8.70 -5.36 9.19
CA GLY A 130 9.77 -5.87 10.05
C GLY A 130 10.48 -4.79 10.87
N ALA A 131 10.47 -3.54 10.43
CA ALA A 131 10.97 -2.37 11.16
C ALA A 131 9.95 -1.78 12.15
N GLY A 132 8.75 -2.37 12.27
CA GLY A 132 7.69 -1.91 13.18
C GLY A 132 6.86 -0.75 12.65
N VAL A 133 6.99 -0.40 11.38
CA VAL A 133 6.13 0.61 10.75
C VAL A 133 4.72 0.04 10.61
N TYR A 134 3.72 0.86 10.89
CA TYR A 134 2.31 0.49 10.81
C TYR A 134 1.83 0.44 9.35
N VAL A 135 2.26 -0.60 8.67
CA VAL A 135 1.82 -1.02 7.34
C VAL A 135 1.05 -2.33 7.45
N PRO A 136 0.21 -2.73 6.48
CA PRO A 136 -0.46 -4.01 6.51
C PRO A 136 0.53 -5.17 6.70
N THR A 137 0.21 -6.11 7.58
CA THR A 137 1.02 -7.31 7.80
C THR A 137 1.15 -8.10 6.50
N PRO A 138 2.36 -8.31 5.95
CA PRO A 138 2.57 -9.11 4.75
C PRO A 138 2.33 -10.59 5.03
N VAL A 139 1.58 -11.28 4.16
CA VAL A 139 1.30 -12.71 4.28
C VAL A 139 2.04 -13.49 3.19
N LYS A 140 1.81 -13.17 1.92
CA LYS A 140 2.41 -13.89 0.80
C LYS A 140 2.39 -13.06 -0.48
N GLN A 141 3.49 -13.13 -1.25
CA GLN A 141 3.48 -12.75 -2.65
C GLN A 141 3.42 -14.00 -3.52
N ALA A 142 2.55 -14.02 -4.52
CA ALA A 142 2.45 -15.05 -5.52
C ALA A 142 2.19 -14.40 -6.90
N GLY A 143 3.12 -14.60 -7.84
CA GLY A 143 3.03 -13.98 -9.15
C GLY A 143 2.82 -12.47 -9.05
N ARG A 144 1.74 -11.98 -9.66
CA ARG A 144 1.34 -10.56 -9.70
C ARG A 144 0.43 -10.13 -8.53
N ALA A 145 0.32 -10.92 -7.47
CA ALA A 145 -0.54 -10.62 -6.34
C ALA A 145 0.23 -10.61 -5.00
N ILE A 146 -0.18 -9.70 -4.12
CA ILE A 146 0.28 -9.60 -2.74
C ILE A 146 -0.91 -9.84 -1.82
N LEU A 147 -0.80 -10.84 -0.94
CA LEU A 147 -1.72 -11.10 0.14
C LEU A 147 -1.19 -10.48 1.42
N MET A 148 -2.02 -9.73 2.12
CA MET A 148 -1.67 -8.96 3.31
C MET A 148 -2.86 -8.82 4.25
N GLU A 149 -2.63 -8.25 5.43
CA GLU A 149 -3.67 -7.87 6.38
C GLU A 149 -4.80 -7.11 5.70
N PHE A 150 -6.04 -7.49 6.00
CA PHE A 150 -7.22 -6.69 5.71
C PHE A 150 -7.47 -5.78 6.91
N TYR A 151 -7.16 -4.50 6.79
CA TYR A 151 -7.40 -3.53 7.85
C TYR A 151 -8.86 -3.07 7.82
N GLY A 152 -9.68 -3.72 8.64
CA GLY A 152 -11.13 -3.58 8.69
C GLY A 152 -11.79 -4.77 9.36
N ASP A 153 -13.09 -4.85 9.27
CA ASP A 153 -13.91 -5.89 9.86
C ASP A 153 -14.93 -6.49 8.85
N GLU A 154 -15.92 -7.23 9.36
CA GLU A 154 -17.00 -7.82 8.55
C GLU A 154 -17.86 -6.78 7.80
N ASN A 155 -17.89 -5.52 8.26
CA ASN A 155 -18.63 -4.43 7.65
C ASN A 155 -17.84 -3.76 6.50
N GLY A 156 -16.56 -4.03 6.41
CA GLY A 156 -15.69 -3.55 5.34
C GLY A 156 -14.34 -3.01 5.81
N PRO A 157 -13.57 -2.41 4.89
CA PRO A 157 -12.28 -1.83 5.21
C PRO A 157 -12.44 -0.58 6.07
N CYS A 158 -11.49 -0.33 6.98
CA CYS A 158 -11.37 0.94 7.66
C CYS A 158 -11.28 2.09 6.64
N PRO A 159 -11.83 3.27 6.95
CA PRO A 159 -11.82 4.39 6.02
C PRO A 159 -10.39 4.92 5.78
N MET A 160 -10.16 5.47 4.59
CA MET A 160 -8.99 6.31 4.35
C MET A 160 -9.08 7.57 5.20
N LEU A 161 -7.93 8.07 5.68
CA LEU A 161 -7.85 9.32 6.43
C LEU A 161 -8.57 10.48 5.73
N HIS A 162 -8.55 10.52 4.39
CA HIS A 162 -9.26 11.52 3.60
C HIS A 162 -10.76 11.57 3.90
N HIS A 163 -11.38 10.41 4.13
CA HIS A 163 -12.81 10.25 4.40
C HIS A 163 -13.15 10.14 5.89
N ALA A 164 -12.12 10.04 6.75
CA ALA A 164 -12.34 9.86 8.18
C ALA A 164 -12.93 11.12 8.83
N ASP A 165 -13.93 10.91 9.70
CA ASP A 165 -14.48 11.94 10.57
C ASP A 165 -13.87 11.77 11.97
N LEU A 166 -12.84 12.55 12.27
CA LEU A 166 -12.11 12.50 13.52
C LEU A 166 -12.42 13.73 14.39
N THR A 167 -12.67 13.49 15.67
CA THR A 167 -12.63 14.57 16.64
C THR A 167 -11.23 15.21 16.66
N ARG A 168 -11.11 16.43 17.17
CA ARG A 168 -9.82 17.11 17.27
C ARG A 168 -8.79 16.28 18.07
N GLN A 169 -9.23 15.59 19.13
CA GLN A 169 -8.35 14.75 19.95
C GLN A 169 -7.83 13.55 19.14
N LEU A 170 -8.72 12.80 18.48
CA LEU A 170 -8.33 11.68 17.62
C LEU A 170 -7.44 12.12 16.47
N ALA A 171 -7.69 13.30 15.88
CA ALA A 171 -6.82 13.85 14.85
C ALA A 171 -5.40 14.17 15.39
N GLN A 172 -5.28 14.66 16.63
CA GLN A 172 -3.98 14.87 17.27
C GLN A 172 -3.24 13.55 17.52
N ASP A 173 -3.95 12.53 18.00
CA ASP A 173 -3.39 11.19 18.25
C ASP A 173 -2.96 10.51 16.94
N ALA A 174 -3.81 10.56 15.91
CA ALA A 174 -3.46 10.06 14.58
C ALA A 174 -2.22 10.75 13.99
N TRP A 175 -2.14 12.10 14.10
CA TRP A 175 -0.98 12.83 13.62
C TRP A 175 0.30 12.43 14.35
N ARG A 176 0.22 12.23 15.66
CA ARG A 176 1.36 11.76 16.47
C ARG A 176 1.84 10.38 16.01
N LEU A 177 0.92 9.44 15.77
CA LEU A 177 1.25 8.10 15.27
C LEU A 177 1.83 8.15 13.86
N ILE A 178 1.28 8.97 12.96
CA ILE A 178 1.81 9.14 11.60
C ILE A 178 3.23 9.69 11.63
N LYS A 179 3.53 10.69 12.47
CA LYS A 179 4.90 11.18 12.64
C LYS A 179 5.86 10.11 13.14
N ALA A 180 5.44 9.29 14.10
CA ALA A 180 6.24 8.17 14.59
C ALA A 180 6.51 7.14 13.47
N ASN A 181 5.50 6.86 12.64
CA ASN A 181 5.67 5.97 11.49
C ASN A 181 6.63 6.55 10.44
N ILE A 182 6.56 7.84 10.13
CA ILE A 182 7.50 8.51 9.23
C ILE A 182 8.93 8.43 9.77
N GLU A 183 9.11 8.60 11.09
CA GLU A 183 10.41 8.45 11.75
C GLU A 183 10.93 7.01 11.59
N MET A 184 10.12 5.99 11.91
CA MET A 184 10.48 4.58 11.75
C MET A 184 10.79 4.23 10.29
N MET A 185 10.04 4.76 9.32
CA MET A 185 10.35 4.59 7.89
C MET A 185 11.74 5.14 7.57
N LEU A 186 12.06 6.35 8.03
CA LEU A 186 13.37 6.96 7.76
C LEU A 186 14.51 6.24 8.51
N GLN A 187 14.27 5.71 9.72
CA GLN A 187 15.21 4.81 10.42
C GLN A 187 15.54 3.57 9.60
N ALA A 188 14.51 3.01 8.92
CA ALA A 188 14.67 1.91 7.97
C ALA A 188 15.25 2.35 6.61
N ASN A 189 15.64 3.61 6.46
CA ASN A 189 16.13 4.29 5.25
C ASN A 189 15.08 4.42 4.13
N PHE A 190 13.79 4.47 4.45
CA PHE A 190 12.72 4.63 3.48
C PHE A 190 12.03 5.99 3.61
N VAL A 191 11.68 6.55 2.47
CA VAL A 191 10.70 7.65 2.32
C VAL A 191 9.57 7.12 1.45
N HIS A 192 8.31 7.38 1.84
CA HIS A 192 7.13 6.86 1.14
C HIS A 192 7.05 7.36 -0.32
N GLY A 193 7.33 8.63 -0.52
CA GLY A 193 7.36 9.25 -1.85
C GLY A 193 5.99 9.62 -2.43
N ASP A 194 4.89 9.23 -1.76
CA ASP A 194 3.51 9.61 -2.12
C ASP A 194 2.58 9.56 -0.90
N LEU A 195 3.09 9.86 0.30
CA LEU A 195 2.27 9.85 1.50
C LEU A 195 1.25 10.98 1.47
N SER A 196 0.01 10.61 1.67
CA SER A 196 -1.13 11.54 1.66
C SER A 196 -2.30 10.95 2.45
N PRO A 197 -3.36 11.73 2.76
CA PRO A 197 -4.56 11.20 3.38
C PRO A 197 -5.28 10.10 2.60
N TYR A 198 -4.93 9.86 1.34
CA TYR A 198 -5.46 8.78 0.52
C TYR A 198 -4.69 7.46 0.65
N ASN A 199 -3.49 7.51 1.25
CA ASN A 199 -2.61 6.37 1.47
C ASN A 199 -2.42 6.05 2.96
N ILE A 200 -3.37 6.50 3.80
CA ILE A 200 -3.44 6.21 5.23
C ILE A 200 -4.86 5.74 5.55
N MET A 201 -4.98 4.58 6.17
CA MET A 201 -6.24 4.07 6.70
C MET A 201 -6.31 4.34 8.20
N ILE A 202 -7.53 4.56 8.72
CA ILE A 202 -7.77 4.92 10.11
C ILE A 202 -8.82 4.01 10.73
N ASP A 203 -8.46 3.36 11.83
CA ASP A 203 -9.40 2.76 12.77
C ASP A 203 -9.56 3.65 14.00
N SER A 204 -10.66 4.36 14.11
CA SER A 204 -10.93 5.23 15.26
C SER A 204 -11.39 4.47 16.51
N SER A 205 -11.64 3.17 16.42
CA SER A 205 -12.06 2.33 17.55
C SER A 205 -10.88 1.89 18.42
N ASP A 206 -9.66 1.82 17.85
CA ASP A 206 -8.43 1.51 18.58
C ASP A 206 -7.41 2.65 18.50
N PRO A 207 -7.42 3.62 19.44
CA PRO A 207 -6.48 4.74 19.41
C PRO A 207 -5.00 4.35 19.51
N GLY A 208 -4.67 3.14 19.95
CA GLY A 208 -3.31 2.63 20.05
C GLY A 208 -2.76 2.10 18.73
N ASP A 209 -3.62 1.56 17.89
CA ASP A 209 -3.30 0.94 16.60
C ASP A 209 -4.14 1.50 15.44
N MET A 210 -4.48 2.78 15.52
CA MET A 210 -5.46 3.42 14.63
C MET A 210 -4.96 3.75 13.22
N VAL A 211 -3.71 3.47 12.87
CA VAL A 211 -3.11 3.92 11.60
C VAL A 211 -2.56 2.72 10.82
N ARG A 212 -2.84 2.68 9.50
CA ARG A 212 -2.08 1.85 8.53
C ARG A 212 -1.68 2.70 7.34
N ILE A 213 -0.37 2.73 7.06
CA ILE A 213 0.19 3.35 5.85
C ILE A 213 0.18 2.31 4.75
N ILE A 214 -0.39 2.64 3.60
CA ILE A 214 -0.56 1.74 2.46
C ILE A 214 0.02 2.35 1.19
N ASP A 215 0.16 1.52 0.14
CA ASP A 215 0.53 1.93 -1.22
C ASP A 215 2.00 2.38 -1.34
N LEU A 216 2.92 1.40 -1.25
CA LEU A 216 4.36 1.58 -1.17
C LEU A 216 5.15 1.53 -2.50
N PRO A 217 4.55 1.46 -3.71
CA PRO A 217 5.34 1.29 -4.94
C PRO A 217 6.22 2.50 -5.26
N GLN A 218 5.94 3.66 -4.66
CA GLN A 218 6.75 4.89 -4.82
C GLN A 218 7.78 5.08 -3.70
N ALA A 219 7.85 4.17 -2.73
CA ALA A 219 8.82 4.27 -1.66
C ALA A 219 10.25 4.19 -2.19
N VAL A 220 11.12 5.06 -1.65
CA VAL A 220 12.51 5.18 -2.09
C VAL A 220 13.48 4.98 -0.94
N ASP A 221 14.66 4.43 -1.25
CA ASP A 221 15.76 4.37 -0.30
C ASP A 221 16.43 5.75 -0.17
N ALA A 222 16.35 6.33 1.03
CA ALA A 222 16.83 7.68 1.32
C ALA A 222 18.35 7.83 1.17
N ARG A 223 19.11 6.72 1.21
CA ARG A 223 20.56 6.72 1.07
C ARG A 223 21.01 6.96 -0.38
N PHE A 224 20.19 6.55 -1.34
CA PHE A 224 20.56 6.52 -2.75
C PHE A 224 19.73 7.47 -3.63
N ASN A 225 18.56 7.93 -3.15
CA ASN A 225 17.73 8.84 -3.91
C ASN A 225 18.07 10.31 -3.59
N PRO A 226 18.58 11.10 -4.55
CA PRO A 226 18.95 12.50 -4.31
C PRO A 226 17.75 13.39 -3.95
N SER A 227 16.54 13.02 -4.37
CA SER A 227 15.30 13.75 -4.09
C SER A 227 14.61 13.32 -2.80
N ALA A 228 15.18 12.38 -2.02
CA ALA A 228 14.52 11.78 -0.85
C ALA A 228 14.12 12.82 0.21
N HIS A 229 14.92 13.86 0.44
CA HIS A 229 14.57 14.95 1.35
C HIS A 229 13.33 15.73 0.89
N ASP A 230 13.27 16.06 -0.38
CA ASP A 230 12.17 16.85 -0.95
C ASP A 230 10.88 16.02 -1.00
N LEU A 231 11.00 14.70 -1.26
CA LEU A 231 9.91 13.76 -1.18
C LEU A 231 9.37 13.67 0.26
N LEU A 232 10.26 13.52 1.25
CA LEU A 232 9.88 13.49 2.67
C LEU A 232 9.15 14.78 3.08
N LEU A 233 9.66 15.94 2.69
CA LEU A 233 9.03 17.22 2.99
C LEU A 233 7.63 17.31 2.37
N ARG A 234 7.49 16.93 1.11
CA ARG A 234 6.20 16.89 0.41
C ARG A 234 5.20 15.97 1.09
N ASP A 235 5.63 14.77 1.47
CA ASP A 235 4.82 13.76 2.13
C ASP A 235 4.28 14.27 3.47
N VAL A 236 5.17 14.85 4.31
CA VAL A 236 4.79 15.43 5.61
C VAL A 236 3.84 16.62 5.43
N GLU A 237 4.16 17.56 4.54
CA GLU A 237 3.31 18.75 4.33
C GLU A 237 1.94 18.39 3.74
N THR A 238 1.90 17.44 2.78
CA THR A 238 0.64 17.02 2.14
C THR A 238 -0.27 16.36 3.16
N THR A 239 0.28 15.49 3.99
CA THR A 239 -0.48 14.82 5.04
C THR A 239 -0.91 15.80 6.12
N PHE A 240 -0.01 16.69 6.59
CA PHE A 240 -0.30 17.64 7.66
C PHE A 240 -1.40 18.63 7.30
N ARG A 241 -1.51 19.10 6.05
CA ARG A 241 -2.60 20.00 5.61
C ARG A 241 -4.00 19.47 5.92
N TRP A 242 -4.19 18.16 5.95
CA TRP A 242 -5.46 17.56 6.34
C TRP A 242 -5.75 17.75 7.82
N PHE A 243 -4.73 17.60 8.69
CA PHE A 243 -4.82 17.78 10.13
C PHE A 243 -4.93 19.25 10.53
N GLU A 244 -4.22 20.13 9.86
CA GLU A 244 -4.27 21.58 10.08
C GLU A 244 -5.70 22.12 9.94
N LYS A 245 -6.43 21.67 8.90
CA LYS A 245 -7.84 22.02 8.69
C LYS A 245 -8.77 21.55 9.83
N ARG A 246 -8.32 20.62 10.66
CA ARG A 246 -9.04 20.08 11.84
C ARG A 246 -8.52 20.63 13.17
N GLY A 247 -7.75 21.70 13.10
CA GLY A 247 -7.27 22.44 14.26
C GLY A 247 -6.06 21.80 14.97
N VAL A 248 -5.40 20.83 14.36
CA VAL A 248 -4.09 20.35 14.82
C VAL A 248 -3.05 21.41 14.48
N ARG A 249 -2.21 21.76 15.45
CA ARG A 249 -1.12 22.72 15.26
C ARG A 249 0.21 22.00 15.36
N ASP A 250 1.04 22.11 14.32
CA ASP A 250 2.39 21.57 14.32
C ASP A 250 3.25 22.35 13.30
N ASN A 251 4.55 22.13 13.34
CA ASN A 251 5.51 22.68 12.37
C ASN A 251 6.04 21.55 11.49
N ALA A 252 5.31 21.24 10.40
CA ALA A 252 5.66 20.17 9.47
C ALA A 252 7.07 20.33 8.89
N LYS A 253 7.47 21.56 8.49
CA LYS A 253 8.82 21.85 7.99
C LYS A 253 9.90 21.64 9.04
N GLY A 254 9.64 22.13 10.26
CA GLY A 254 10.58 21.98 11.38
C GLY A 254 10.77 20.50 11.75
N PHE A 255 9.67 19.73 11.79
CA PHE A 255 9.72 18.28 12.01
C PHE A 255 10.55 17.58 10.93
N THR A 256 10.28 17.85 9.65
CA THR A 256 11.04 17.23 8.55
C THR A 256 12.52 17.57 8.59
N SER A 257 12.86 18.84 8.83
CA SER A 257 14.25 19.29 8.87
C SER A 257 15.03 18.68 10.04
N ASP A 258 14.40 18.57 11.22
CA ASP A 258 15.00 17.92 12.38
C ASP A 258 15.19 16.42 12.15
N LEU A 259 14.16 15.76 11.66
CA LEU A 259 14.18 14.32 11.37
C LEU A 259 15.30 13.97 10.36
N TRP A 260 15.38 14.72 9.26
CA TRP A 260 16.42 14.54 8.23
C TRP A 260 17.82 14.79 8.76
N ARG A 261 17.99 15.83 9.60
CA ARG A 261 19.28 16.13 10.26
C ARG A 261 19.73 14.99 11.17
N ARG A 262 18.80 14.46 12.00
CA ARG A 262 19.07 13.33 12.91
C ARG A 262 19.44 12.08 12.13
N TRP A 263 18.69 11.77 11.08
CA TRP A 263 18.99 10.63 10.20
C TRP A 263 20.39 10.73 9.58
N LYS A 264 20.79 11.89 9.03
CA LYS A 264 22.12 12.10 8.46
C LYS A 264 23.25 11.93 9.46
N ARG A 265 22.98 12.10 10.74
CA ARG A 265 23.95 11.95 11.85
C ARG A 265 23.91 10.58 12.50
N ALA A 266 23.09 9.66 12.02
CA ALA A 266 22.80 8.37 12.64
C ALA A 266 22.32 8.51 14.11
N GLU A 267 21.45 9.49 14.36
CA GLU A 267 20.85 9.82 15.66
C GLU A 267 19.38 9.33 15.76
N LEU A 268 18.89 8.55 14.77
CA LEU A 268 17.56 7.95 14.76
C LEU A 268 17.59 6.51 15.25
#